data_4201fd6f0630263dbf7d58a1ef5886af
#
_entry.id   4201fd6f0630263dbf7d58a1ef5886af
#
_cell.length_a   1.000
_cell.length_b   1.000
_cell.length_c   1.000
_cell.angle_alpha   90.00
_cell.angle_beta   90.00
_cell.angle_gamma   90.00
#
_symmetry.space_group_name_H-M   'P 1'
#
loop_
_entity.id
_entity.type
_entity.pdbx_description
1 polymer ?
#
loop_
_entity_poly.entity_id
_entity_poly.type
_entity_poly.pdbx_seq_one_letter_code
_entity_poly.pdbx_strand_id
1 'polypeptide(L)'
;MERENLKSRLGFILLSAGCAIGIGNVWRFPYIVGNYGGGIFVLFYLFFLALIGIPVLTIEFSIGRASQKSTAKAYQELEPRGTKWHLHSNFAIAGNYILLMFYTTVAGWMLYYFYKFAVGGFVGLDTANVKNTFNNLLASPATMTFWMLVVVVLGFGVCSLGLQKGVEKNTKVMMTALLGLIIILAIHAVRLDGGIDGVKFYLLPNFEKIQEVGFFKLITTAMNQAFFTLSIGMGSMMIFGSYIDKSRTLLGESINIALLDTFVAIIAGLIIFPSCFAFNVEPDSGPSLIFITLPNVFTSMKGGRIWGSLFFLFMTFAAFSTVIALFENILTCCVEKFNITRKKAVLINIIIISVLSLPCVFGFNILSSLHPLGGESTILDFEDFLVSNLILPAGSLVYLFFCISKRGWGFDNYLKEANTGVGPKIPRWIKPYYKYVMPIIMLILLVQGIVNTFI
;
A
#
# COMPACT_ATOMS: atom_id res chain seq x y z
N MET A 1 -9.65 -10.88 -27.29
CA MET A 1 -10.63 -10.18 -26.45
C MET A 1 -10.28 -8.71 -26.48
N GLU A 2 -11.22 -7.84 -26.80
CA GLU A 2 -11.04 -6.40 -26.59
C GLU A 2 -10.83 -6.15 -25.08
N ARG A 3 -9.84 -5.29 -24.78
CA ARG A 3 -9.51 -4.97 -23.39
C ARG A 3 -10.56 -4.01 -22.83
N GLU A 4 -11.13 -4.31 -21.67
CA GLU A 4 -11.98 -3.37 -20.96
C GLU A 4 -11.16 -2.14 -20.56
N ASN A 5 -11.69 -0.94 -20.79
CA ASN A 5 -11.11 0.32 -20.35
C ASN A 5 -11.94 0.89 -19.21
N LEU A 6 -11.33 1.71 -18.35
CA LEU A 6 -12.04 2.45 -17.32
C LEU A 6 -12.98 3.48 -17.95
N LYS A 7 -14.17 3.66 -17.35
CA LYS A 7 -15.18 4.59 -17.88
C LYS A 7 -14.81 6.06 -17.69
N SER A 8 -14.01 6.36 -16.65
CA SER A 8 -13.73 7.74 -16.29
C SER A 8 -12.34 7.93 -15.72
N ARG A 9 -11.78 9.13 -15.94
CA ARG A 9 -10.54 9.58 -15.32
C ARG A 9 -10.59 9.48 -13.79
N LEU A 10 -11.70 9.89 -13.17
CA LEU A 10 -11.89 9.76 -11.71
C LEU A 10 -11.80 8.30 -11.27
N GLY A 11 -12.35 7.37 -12.06
CA GLY A 11 -12.21 5.94 -11.79
C GLY A 11 -10.76 5.48 -11.80
N PHE A 12 -9.98 5.93 -12.76
CA PHE A 12 -8.55 5.64 -12.81
C PHE A 12 -7.80 6.20 -11.59
N ILE A 13 -8.00 7.48 -11.25
CA ILE A 13 -7.34 8.12 -10.10
C ILE A 13 -7.71 7.39 -8.80
N LEU A 14 -9.00 7.15 -8.55
CA LEU A 14 -9.45 6.50 -7.32
C LEU A 14 -9.05 5.03 -7.24
N LEU A 15 -9.01 4.31 -8.36
CA LEU A 15 -8.55 2.92 -8.39
C LEU A 15 -7.04 2.82 -8.12
N SER A 16 -6.24 3.65 -8.79
CA SER A 16 -4.79 3.69 -8.60
C SER A 16 -4.41 4.21 -7.21
N ALA A 17 -5.08 5.27 -6.73
CA ALA A 17 -4.91 5.76 -5.37
C ALA A 17 -5.36 4.72 -4.33
N GLY A 18 -6.46 3.99 -4.59
CA GLY A 18 -6.93 2.92 -3.70
C GLY A 18 -5.99 1.71 -3.65
N CYS A 19 -5.14 1.52 -4.66
CA CYS A 19 -4.05 0.55 -4.62
C CYS A 19 -2.88 1.05 -3.76
N ALA A 20 -2.57 2.34 -3.81
CA ALA A 20 -1.52 2.99 -3.03
C ALA A 20 -1.95 3.18 -1.57
N ILE A 21 -3.14 3.77 -1.35
CA ILE A 21 -3.71 4.05 -0.03
C ILE A 21 -4.09 2.72 0.63
N GLY A 22 -3.25 2.28 1.53
CA GLY A 22 -3.42 1.03 2.23
C GLY A 22 -3.09 1.14 3.72
N ILE A 23 -2.82 0.01 4.30
CA ILE A 23 -2.44 -0.12 5.72
C ILE A 23 -1.18 0.72 6.01
N GLY A 24 -0.26 0.83 5.05
CA GLY A 24 0.97 1.62 5.18
C GLY A 24 0.74 3.10 5.49
N ASN A 25 -0.28 3.72 4.91
CA ASN A 25 -0.61 5.14 5.12
C ASN A 25 -1.20 5.40 6.49
N VAL A 26 -1.96 4.44 7.04
CA VAL A 26 -2.72 4.66 8.28
C VAL A 26 -1.98 4.14 9.51
N TRP A 27 -1.10 3.19 9.33
CA TRP A 27 -0.34 2.57 10.42
C TRP A 27 1.14 2.97 10.39
N ARG A 28 1.85 2.60 9.28
CA ARG A 28 3.31 2.75 9.21
C ARG A 28 3.73 4.22 9.14
N PHE A 29 3.08 5.01 8.29
CA PHE A 29 3.45 6.40 8.08
C PHE A 29 3.30 7.24 9.35
N PRO A 30 2.14 7.29 10.07
CA PRO A 30 2.03 8.05 11.30
C PRO A 30 3.07 7.65 12.34
N TYR A 31 3.23 6.35 12.59
CA TYR A 31 4.22 5.83 13.53
C TYR A 31 5.63 6.34 13.22
N ILE A 32 6.07 6.23 11.96
CA ILE A 32 7.39 6.70 11.56
C ILE A 32 7.51 8.22 11.75
N VAL A 33 6.51 9.01 11.35
CA VAL A 33 6.52 10.47 11.53
C VAL A 33 6.72 10.84 13.00
N GLY A 34 5.98 10.22 13.91
CA GLY A 34 6.10 10.47 15.36
C GLY A 34 7.49 10.14 15.91
N ASN A 35 8.12 9.07 15.42
CA ASN A 35 9.42 8.61 15.92
C ASN A 35 10.64 9.27 15.26
N TYR A 36 10.47 9.91 14.10
CA TYR A 36 11.57 10.44 13.30
C TYR A 36 11.53 11.97 13.16
N GLY A 37 11.00 12.68 14.15
CA GLY A 37 11.10 14.13 14.24
C GLY A 37 9.92 14.91 13.63
N GLY A 38 8.75 14.28 13.50
CA GLY A 38 7.51 14.95 13.11
C GLY A 38 7.57 15.58 11.73
N GLY A 39 7.26 16.89 11.64
CA GLY A 39 7.17 17.61 10.37
C GLY A 39 8.44 17.60 9.51
N ILE A 40 9.63 17.44 10.10
CA ILE A 40 10.87 17.31 9.32
C ILE A 40 10.87 16.00 8.53
N PHE A 41 10.46 14.89 9.14
CA PHE A 41 10.31 13.63 8.42
C PHE A 41 9.36 13.79 7.23
N VAL A 42 8.22 14.45 7.44
CA VAL A 42 7.23 14.70 6.37
C VAL A 42 7.86 15.47 5.21
N LEU A 43 8.69 16.49 5.47
CA LEU A 43 9.40 17.23 4.43
C LEU A 43 10.35 16.35 3.62
N PHE A 44 11.17 15.53 4.27
CA PHE A 44 12.06 14.59 3.56
C PHE A 44 11.27 13.53 2.80
N TYR A 45 10.19 13.03 3.38
CA TYR A 45 9.28 12.11 2.69
C TYR A 45 8.72 12.72 1.41
N LEU A 46 8.18 13.95 1.45
CA LEU A 46 7.65 14.64 0.28
C LEU A 46 8.74 14.88 -0.78
N PHE A 47 9.95 15.25 -0.34
CA PHE A 47 11.09 15.42 -1.23
C PHE A 47 11.41 14.11 -1.98
N PHE A 48 11.51 12.98 -1.27
CA PHE A 48 11.80 11.70 -1.92
C PHE A 48 10.61 11.14 -2.69
N LEU A 49 9.39 11.43 -2.29
CA LEU A 49 8.19 11.09 -3.06
C LEU A 49 8.22 11.77 -4.44
N ALA A 50 8.58 13.05 -4.49
CA ALA A 50 8.74 13.80 -5.74
C ALA A 50 9.94 13.30 -6.55
N LEU A 51 11.05 12.96 -5.87
CA LEU A 51 12.30 12.58 -6.51
C LEU A 51 12.26 11.14 -7.07
N ILE A 52 11.68 10.20 -6.35
CA ILE A 52 11.73 8.76 -6.69
C ILE A 52 10.32 8.22 -6.95
N GLY A 53 9.39 8.42 -6.03
CA GLY A 53 8.06 7.82 -6.07
C GLY A 53 7.29 8.17 -7.34
N ILE A 54 7.10 9.46 -7.60
CA ILE A 54 6.38 9.94 -8.80
C ILE A 54 7.06 9.50 -10.10
N PRO A 55 8.40 9.61 -10.29
CA PRO A 55 9.06 9.09 -11.46
C PRO A 55 8.86 7.60 -11.71
N VAL A 56 8.99 6.74 -10.69
CA VAL A 56 8.80 5.29 -10.84
C VAL A 56 7.34 4.95 -11.14
N LEU A 57 6.39 5.60 -10.46
CA LEU A 57 4.97 5.47 -10.75
C LEU A 57 4.66 5.83 -12.22
N THR A 58 5.26 6.92 -12.73
CA THR A 58 5.11 7.34 -14.12
C THR A 58 5.70 6.32 -15.09
N ILE A 59 6.83 5.67 -14.73
CA ILE A 59 7.43 4.59 -15.52
C ILE A 59 6.47 3.40 -15.62
N GLU A 60 5.92 2.92 -14.49
CA GLU A 60 4.99 1.79 -14.50
C GLU A 60 3.73 2.08 -15.33
N PHE A 61 3.13 3.25 -15.16
CA PHE A 61 1.99 3.66 -15.99
C PHE A 61 2.34 3.73 -17.47
N SER A 62 3.56 4.20 -17.80
CA SER A 62 3.99 4.33 -19.19
C SER A 62 4.13 2.96 -19.88
N ILE A 63 4.71 1.98 -19.19
CA ILE A 63 4.83 0.61 -19.70
C ILE A 63 3.43 0.00 -19.89
N GLY A 64 2.54 0.17 -18.91
CA GLY A 64 1.17 -0.31 -18.98
C GLY A 64 0.39 0.32 -20.13
N ARG A 65 0.40 1.67 -20.26
CA ARG A 65 -0.35 2.39 -21.29
C ARG A 65 0.19 2.13 -22.70
N ALA A 66 1.51 2.03 -22.86
CA ALA A 66 2.12 1.75 -24.16
C ALA A 66 1.83 0.32 -24.66
N SER A 67 1.90 -0.66 -23.75
CA SER A 67 1.68 -2.07 -24.09
C SER A 67 0.20 -2.44 -24.22
N GLN A 68 -0.70 -1.75 -23.51
CA GLN A 68 -2.11 -2.14 -23.36
C GLN A 68 -2.25 -3.60 -22.88
N LYS A 69 -1.29 -4.07 -22.07
CA LYS A 69 -1.24 -5.44 -21.53
C LYS A 69 -1.07 -5.42 -20.01
N SER A 70 -1.39 -6.55 -19.38
CA SER A 70 -1.04 -6.78 -17.99
C SER A 70 0.47 -6.93 -17.80
N THR A 71 0.91 -6.91 -16.54
CA THR A 71 2.30 -7.16 -16.16
C THR A 71 2.84 -8.47 -16.78
N ALA A 72 1.99 -9.48 -17.00
CA ALA A 72 2.38 -10.75 -17.59
C ALA A 72 2.91 -10.64 -19.04
N LYS A 73 2.40 -9.70 -19.82
CA LYS A 73 2.73 -9.58 -21.26
C LYS A 73 3.28 -8.22 -21.66
N ALA A 74 3.26 -7.22 -20.80
CA ALA A 74 3.67 -5.85 -21.13
C ALA A 74 5.11 -5.76 -21.67
N TYR A 75 6.03 -6.50 -21.09
CA TYR A 75 7.41 -6.53 -21.55
C TYR A 75 7.54 -7.18 -22.94
N GLN A 76 6.84 -8.30 -23.16
CA GLN A 76 6.89 -8.99 -24.47
C GLN A 76 6.42 -8.09 -25.63
N GLU A 77 5.48 -7.19 -25.35
CA GLU A 77 4.96 -6.24 -26.34
C GLU A 77 5.96 -5.12 -26.69
N LEU A 78 6.77 -4.69 -25.70
CA LEU A 78 7.61 -3.51 -25.81
C LEU A 78 9.10 -3.81 -25.94
N GLU A 79 9.56 -5.00 -25.58
CA GLU A 79 10.99 -5.34 -25.57
C GLU A 79 11.55 -5.51 -27.00
N PRO A 80 12.80 -5.10 -27.25
CA PRO A 80 13.48 -5.40 -28.50
C PRO A 80 13.65 -6.90 -28.72
N ARG A 81 13.57 -7.34 -29.98
CA ARG A 81 13.74 -8.77 -30.34
C ARG A 81 15.07 -9.31 -29.82
N GLY A 82 15.03 -10.50 -29.21
CA GLY A 82 16.21 -11.20 -28.67
C GLY A 82 16.60 -10.78 -27.25
N THR A 83 15.84 -9.89 -26.59
CA THR A 83 16.03 -9.58 -25.17
C THR A 83 15.18 -10.49 -24.29
N LYS A 84 15.41 -10.46 -22.98
CA LYS A 84 14.73 -11.32 -22.00
C LYS A 84 14.06 -10.54 -20.87
N TRP A 85 13.64 -9.30 -21.11
CA TRP A 85 12.98 -8.48 -20.09
C TRP A 85 11.67 -9.08 -19.61
N HIS A 86 10.96 -9.83 -20.46
CA HIS A 86 9.72 -10.53 -20.11
C HIS A 86 9.87 -11.50 -18.94
N LEU A 87 11.08 -11.98 -18.62
CA LEU A 87 11.30 -12.84 -17.44
C LEU A 87 10.95 -12.13 -16.13
N HIS A 88 11.12 -10.81 -16.09
CA HIS A 88 10.75 -9.99 -14.93
C HIS A 88 9.25 -10.05 -14.62
N SER A 89 8.40 -10.29 -15.59
CA SER A 89 6.95 -10.44 -15.38
C SER A 89 6.63 -11.52 -14.34
N ASN A 90 7.37 -12.62 -14.33
CA ASN A 90 7.15 -13.70 -13.36
C ASN A 90 7.52 -13.26 -11.93
N PHE A 91 8.62 -12.51 -11.79
CA PHE A 91 9.07 -11.95 -10.53
C PHE A 91 8.04 -10.95 -9.97
N ALA A 92 7.55 -10.04 -10.81
CA ALA A 92 6.53 -9.08 -10.43
C ALA A 92 5.20 -9.75 -10.02
N ILE A 93 4.76 -10.78 -10.74
CA ILE A 93 3.56 -11.54 -10.41
C ILE A 93 3.75 -12.27 -9.07
N ALA A 94 4.89 -12.95 -8.86
CA ALA A 94 5.18 -13.60 -7.58
C ALA A 94 5.15 -12.62 -6.41
N GLY A 95 5.68 -11.40 -6.60
CA GLY A 95 5.62 -10.34 -5.59
C GLY A 95 4.19 -9.96 -5.19
N ASN A 96 3.27 -9.90 -6.16
CA ASN A 96 1.84 -9.65 -5.85
C ASN A 96 1.22 -10.78 -5.01
N TYR A 97 1.56 -12.05 -5.28
CA TYR A 97 1.09 -13.16 -4.46
C TYR A 97 1.65 -13.11 -3.06
N ILE A 98 2.96 -12.84 -2.89
CA ILE A 98 3.60 -12.75 -1.57
C ILE A 98 2.99 -11.59 -0.77
N LEU A 99 2.76 -10.42 -1.39
CA LEU A 99 2.07 -9.31 -0.72
C LEU A 99 0.68 -9.73 -0.25
N LEU A 100 -0.08 -10.43 -1.09
CA LEU A 100 -1.44 -10.86 -0.75
C LEU A 100 -1.49 -11.90 0.36
N MET A 101 -0.43 -12.69 0.58
CA MET A 101 -0.37 -13.70 1.65
C MET A 101 -0.60 -13.08 3.03
N PHE A 102 0.12 -12.01 3.35
CA PHE A 102 -0.07 -11.32 4.64
C PHE A 102 -1.13 -10.22 4.59
N TYR A 103 -1.29 -9.55 3.47
CA TYR A 103 -2.20 -8.40 3.37
C TYR A 103 -3.67 -8.80 3.52
N THR A 104 -4.08 -9.98 3.02
CA THR A 104 -5.44 -10.51 3.21
C THR A 104 -5.70 -10.89 4.66
N THR A 105 -4.69 -11.37 5.38
CA THR A 105 -4.76 -11.68 6.82
C THR A 105 -4.98 -10.40 7.63
N VAL A 106 -4.17 -9.36 7.39
CA VAL A 106 -4.30 -8.07 8.10
C VAL A 106 -5.62 -7.37 7.74
N ALA A 107 -6.06 -7.43 6.48
CA ALA A 107 -7.38 -6.93 6.08
C ALA A 107 -8.52 -7.67 6.81
N GLY A 108 -8.35 -8.97 7.07
CA GLY A 108 -9.25 -9.77 7.90
C GLY A 108 -9.32 -9.26 9.34
N TRP A 109 -8.19 -8.85 9.94
CA TRP A 109 -8.18 -8.24 11.28
C TRP A 109 -8.95 -6.92 11.33
N MET A 110 -8.80 -6.06 10.30
CA MET A 110 -9.55 -4.81 10.19
C MET A 110 -11.06 -5.05 10.16
N LEU A 111 -11.48 -6.01 9.34
CA LEU A 111 -12.90 -6.38 9.21
C LEU A 111 -13.46 -7.01 10.50
N TYR A 112 -12.67 -7.84 11.19
CA TYR A 112 -13.03 -8.39 12.50
C TYR A 112 -13.22 -7.28 13.53
N TYR A 113 -12.33 -6.30 13.60
CA TYR A 113 -12.43 -5.18 14.54
C TYR A 113 -13.62 -4.27 14.22
N PHE A 114 -13.86 -4.01 12.93
CA PHE A 114 -15.08 -3.32 12.52
C PHE A 114 -16.34 -4.05 13.04
N TYR A 115 -16.43 -5.35 12.81
CA TYR A 115 -17.53 -6.17 13.31
C TYR A 115 -17.66 -6.08 14.85
N LYS A 116 -16.55 -6.26 15.58
CA LYS A 116 -16.53 -6.21 17.04
C LYS A 116 -17.01 -4.87 17.60
N PHE A 117 -16.55 -3.74 17.04
CA PHE A 117 -17.03 -2.41 17.44
C PHE A 117 -18.51 -2.22 17.09
N ALA A 118 -18.93 -2.61 15.90
CA ALA A 118 -20.32 -2.47 15.44
C ALA A 118 -21.33 -3.22 16.31
N VAL A 119 -20.98 -4.42 16.78
CA VAL A 119 -21.83 -5.20 17.70
C VAL A 119 -21.68 -4.82 19.17
N GLY A 120 -20.77 -3.87 19.49
CA GLY A 120 -20.56 -3.42 20.88
C GLY A 120 -19.63 -4.31 21.70
N GLY A 121 -18.84 -5.19 21.07
CA GLY A 121 -17.93 -6.11 21.75
C GLY A 121 -16.76 -5.47 22.49
N PHE A 122 -16.56 -4.16 22.37
CA PHE A 122 -15.58 -3.37 23.12
C PHE A 122 -16.21 -2.51 24.24
N VAL A 123 -17.54 -2.48 24.35
CA VAL A 123 -18.21 -1.64 25.35
C VAL A 123 -17.88 -2.14 26.77
N GLY A 124 -17.34 -1.26 27.62
CA GLY A 124 -17.02 -1.56 29.01
C GLY A 124 -15.75 -2.40 29.21
N LEU A 125 -14.96 -2.65 28.15
CA LEU A 125 -13.67 -3.32 28.31
C LEU A 125 -12.63 -2.35 28.91
N ASP A 126 -11.82 -2.85 29.83
CA ASP A 126 -10.61 -2.22 30.33
C ASP A 126 -9.42 -2.49 29.38
N THR A 127 -8.30 -1.82 29.63
CA THR A 127 -7.07 -1.91 28.82
C THR A 127 -6.55 -3.35 28.70
N ALA A 128 -6.64 -4.14 29.77
CA ALA A 128 -6.19 -5.54 29.76
C ALA A 128 -7.07 -6.40 28.85
N ASN A 129 -8.38 -6.23 28.89
CA ASN A 129 -9.32 -6.97 28.07
C ASN A 129 -9.29 -6.53 26.61
N VAL A 130 -9.00 -5.26 26.31
CA VAL A 130 -8.72 -4.80 24.94
C VAL A 130 -7.50 -5.51 24.37
N LYS A 131 -6.38 -5.55 25.11
CA LYS A 131 -5.18 -6.30 24.71
C LYS A 131 -5.47 -7.79 24.52
N ASN A 132 -6.21 -8.39 25.45
CA ASN A 132 -6.61 -9.79 25.36
C ASN A 132 -7.48 -10.07 24.13
N THR A 133 -8.29 -9.12 23.68
CA THR A 133 -9.09 -9.28 22.45
C THR A 133 -8.19 -9.47 21.22
N PHE A 134 -7.10 -8.73 21.11
CA PHE A 134 -6.13 -8.91 20.03
C PHE A 134 -5.34 -10.22 20.19
N ASN A 135 -4.83 -10.50 21.37
CA ASN A 135 -4.10 -11.74 21.63
C ASN A 135 -4.95 -12.99 21.34
N ASN A 136 -6.23 -12.97 21.73
CA ASN A 136 -7.17 -14.07 21.46
C ASN A 136 -7.47 -14.21 19.96
N LEU A 137 -7.51 -13.11 19.20
CA LEU A 137 -7.61 -13.18 17.76
C LEU A 137 -6.39 -13.90 17.17
N LEU A 138 -5.17 -13.46 17.52
CA LEU A 138 -3.93 -14.03 17.04
C LEU A 138 -3.75 -15.50 17.44
N ALA A 139 -4.16 -15.86 18.66
CA ALA A 139 -4.10 -17.23 19.17
C ALA A 139 -5.15 -18.18 18.55
N SER A 140 -6.16 -17.66 17.84
CA SER A 140 -7.23 -18.47 17.24
C SER A 140 -7.03 -18.66 15.72
N PRO A 141 -6.43 -19.79 15.26
CA PRO A 141 -6.25 -20.04 13.84
C PRO A 141 -7.56 -20.08 13.07
N ALA A 142 -8.63 -20.61 13.68
CA ALA A 142 -9.95 -20.68 13.05
C ALA A 142 -10.56 -19.28 12.80
N THR A 143 -10.51 -18.40 13.81
CA THR A 143 -11.02 -17.02 13.69
C THR A 143 -10.24 -16.22 12.65
N MET A 144 -8.90 -16.28 12.69
CA MET A 144 -8.05 -15.61 11.72
C MET A 144 -8.31 -16.11 10.30
N THR A 145 -8.36 -17.44 10.10
CA THR A 145 -8.64 -18.04 8.79
C THR A 145 -10.02 -17.63 8.29
N PHE A 146 -11.04 -17.64 9.14
CA PHE A 146 -12.40 -17.24 8.74
C PHE A 146 -12.43 -15.81 8.19
N TRP A 147 -11.88 -14.82 8.92
CA TRP A 147 -11.91 -13.43 8.49
C TRP A 147 -11.02 -13.17 7.27
N MET A 148 -9.88 -13.84 7.16
CA MET A 148 -9.05 -13.83 5.95
C MET A 148 -9.82 -14.37 4.75
N LEU A 149 -10.51 -15.50 4.88
CA LEU A 149 -11.34 -16.09 3.80
C LEU A 149 -12.50 -15.17 3.41
N VAL A 150 -13.13 -14.51 4.36
CA VAL A 150 -14.19 -13.51 4.07
C VAL A 150 -13.62 -12.40 3.16
N VAL A 151 -12.44 -11.87 3.46
CA VAL A 151 -11.77 -10.86 2.62
C VAL A 151 -11.49 -11.41 1.22
N VAL A 152 -10.93 -12.61 1.12
CA VAL A 152 -10.60 -13.26 -0.16
C VAL A 152 -11.86 -13.44 -1.01
N VAL A 153 -12.92 -14.01 -0.45
CA VAL A 153 -14.16 -14.29 -1.17
C VAL A 153 -14.86 -13.01 -1.60
N LEU A 154 -14.98 -12.02 -0.72
CA LEU A 154 -15.59 -10.74 -1.05
C LEU A 154 -14.80 -9.98 -2.12
N GLY A 155 -13.45 -9.93 -2.01
CA GLY A 155 -12.61 -9.24 -2.96
C GLY A 155 -12.68 -9.88 -4.36
N PHE A 156 -12.54 -11.19 -4.47
CA PHE A 156 -12.71 -11.89 -5.75
C PHE A 156 -14.14 -11.84 -6.26
N GLY A 157 -15.14 -11.82 -5.36
CA GLY A 157 -16.54 -11.59 -5.70
C GLY A 157 -16.72 -10.27 -6.45
N VAL A 158 -16.14 -9.17 -5.93
CA VAL A 158 -16.12 -7.87 -6.62
C VAL A 158 -15.41 -7.96 -7.97
N CYS A 159 -14.22 -8.56 -8.02
CA CYS A 159 -13.47 -8.71 -9.28
C CYS A 159 -14.19 -9.58 -10.31
N SER A 160 -15.00 -10.57 -9.88
CA SER A 160 -15.76 -11.44 -10.80
C SER A 160 -16.77 -10.70 -11.66
N LEU A 161 -17.26 -9.54 -11.20
CA LEU A 161 -18.22 -8.69 -11.90
C LEU A 161 -17.60 -7.89 -13.07
N GLY A 162 -16.28 -8.01 -13.29
CA GLY A 162 -15.52 -7.29 -14.33
C GLY A 162 -14.95 -5.96 -13.87
N LEU A 163 -14.17 -5.32 -14.76
CA LEU A 163 -13.45 -4.10 -14.43
C LEU A 163 -14.39 -2.94 -14.11
N GLN A 164 -15.34 -2.64 -14.99
CA GLN A 164 -16.19 -1.46 -14.86
C GLN A 164 -17.28 -1.61 -13.79
N LYS A 165 -18.02 -2.74 -13.81
CA LYS A 165 -19.16 -2.97 -12.90
C LYS A 165 -18.72 -3.42 -11.50
N GLY A 166 -17.62 -4.16 -11.43
CA GLY A 166 -17.05 -4.67 -10.18
C GLY A 166 -16.00 -3.71 -9.62
N VAL A 167 -14.80 -3.73 -10.17
CA VAL A 167 -13.63 -3.06 -9.60
C VAL A 167 -13.81 -1.54 -9.57
N GLU A 168 -14.05 -0.88 -10.71
CA GLU A 168 -14.13 0.58 -10.78
C GLU A 168 -15.27 1.15 -9.93
N LYS A 169 -16.48 0.58 -10.05
CA LYS A 169 -17.67 1.06 -9.30
C LYS A 169 -17.47 0.93 -7.79
N ASN A 170 -17.05 -0.25 -7.32
CA ASN A 170 -16.91 -0.48 -5.88
C ASN A 170 -15.75 0.33 -5.30
N THR A 171 -14.60 0.40 -5.99
CA THR A 171 -13.48 1.22 -5.52
C THR A 171 -13.84 2.70 -5.46
N LYS A 172 -14.59 3.24 -6.43
CA LYS A 172 -15.09 4.62 -6.35
C LYS A 172 -15.93 4.87 -5.09
N VAL A 173 -16.88 4.00 -4.80
CA VAL A 173 -17.75 4.14 -3.61
C VAL A 173 -16.91 4.05 -2.34
N MET A 174 -16.05 3.05 -2.24
CA MET A 174 -15.19 2.84 -1.06
C MET A 174 -14.23 4.00 -0.85
N MET A 175 -13.54 4.47 -1.90
CA MET A 175 -12.59 5.58 -1.80
C MET A 175 -13.28 6.90 -1.46
N THR A 176 -14.46 7.17 -2.02
CA THR A 176 -15.23 8.38 -1.67
C THR A 176 -15.69 8.33 -0.22
N ALA A 177 -16.19 7.17 0.25
CA ALA A 177 -16.58 6.98 1.64
C ALA A 177 -15.35 7.07 2.58
N LEU A 178 -14.21 6.49 2.20
CA LEU A 178 -12.94 6.58 2.94
C LEU A 178 -12.52 8.04 3.14
N LEU A 179 -12.52 8.84 2.07
CA LEU A 179 -12.15 10.26 2.13
C LEU A 179 -13.12 11.06 3.02
N GLY A 180 -14.41 10.76 2.98
CA GLY A 180 -15.39 11.36 3.88
C GLY A 180 -15.17 10.97 5.35
N LEU A 181 -14.96 9.68 5.60
CA LEU A 181 -14.72 9.14 6.94
C LEU A 181 -13.45 9.70 7.57
N ILE A 182 -12.33 9.75 6.83
CA ILE A 182 -11.05 10.23 7.37
C ILE A 182 -11.14 11.70 7.79
N ILE A 183 -11.87 12.54 7.03
CA ILE A 183 -12.07 13.96 7.37
C ILE A 183 -12.92 14.10 8.64
N ILE A 184 -14.02 13.34 8.74
CA ILE A 184 -14.90 13.36 9.93
C ILE A 184 -14.14 12.94 11.17
N LEU A 185 -13.38 11.83 11.08
CA LEU A 185 -12.58 11.29 12.18
C LEU A 185 -11.47 12.26 12.61
N ALA A 186 -10.77 12.89 11.66
CA ALA A 186 -9.71 13.85 11.97
C ALA A 186 -10.27 15.12 12.65
N ILE A 187 -11.40 15.67 12.15
CA ILE A 187 -12.06 16.82 12.79
C ILE A 187 -12.48 16.47 14.21
N HIS A 188 -13.01 15.29 14.43
CA HIS A 188 -13.38 14.81 15.76
C HIS A 188 -12.16 14.69 16.68
N ALA A 189 -11.10 14.01 16.24
CA ALA A 189 -9.89 13.79 17.03
C ALA A 189 -9.19 15.08 17.43
N VAL A 190 -9.05 16.03 16.51
CA VAL A 190 -8.42 17.35 16.78
C VAL A 190 -9.23 18.19 17.77
N ARG A 191 -10.55 18.00 17.84
CA ARG A 191 -11.43 18.73 18.78
C ARG A 191 -11.50 18.12 20.19
N LEU A 192 -10.87 16.98 20.42
CA LEU A 192 -10.77 16.41 21.76
C LEU A 192 -9.90 17.29 22.67
N ASP A 193 -10.22 17.31 23.96
CA ASP A 193 -9.40 18.00 24.95
C ASP A 193 -7.98 17.40 24.96
N GLY A 194 -6.96 18.25 24.75
CA GLY A 194 -5.57 17.79 24.58
C GLY A 194 -5.21 17.36 23.14
N GLY A 195 -6.16 17.28 22.20
CA GLY A 195 -5.92 16.86 20.83
C GLY A 195 -4.95 17.78 20.06
N ILE A 196 -4.96 19.08 20.35
CA ILE A 196 -4.04 20.06 19.74
C ILE A 196 -2.56 19.74 20.04
N ASP A 197 -2.25 19.20 21.20
CA ASP A 197 -0.87 18.83 21.54
C ASP A 197 -0.42 17.61 20.73
N GLY A 198 -1.31 16.67 20.45
CA GLY A 198 -1.07 15.60 19.48
C GLY A 198 -0.82 16.12 18.05
N VAL A 199 -1.54 17.18 17.59
CA VAL A 199 -1.25 17.82 16.31
C VAL A 199 0.15 18.44 16.30
N LYS A 200 0.51 19.16 17.37
CA LYS A 200 1.85 19.76 17.51
C LYS A 200 2.94 18.69 17.48
N PHE A 201 2.78 17.63 18.27
CA PHE A 201 3.72 16.50 18.28
C PHE A 201 3.92 15.90 16.90
N TYR A 202 2.84 15.71 16.15
CA TYR A 202 2.88 15.08 14.85
C TYR A 202 3.48 15.97 13.75
N LEU A 203 3.11 17.26 13.71
CA LEU A 203 3.45 18.14 12.58
C LEU A 203 4.58 19.13 12.86
N LEU A 204 4.88 19.44 14.12
CA LEU A 204 5.97 20.35 14.41
C LEU A 204 7.32 19.62 14.31
N PRO A 205 8.37 20.31 13.80
CA PRO A 205 9.72 19.78 13.76
C PRO A 205 10.29 19.51 15.16
N ASN A 206 10.77 18.30 15.40
CA ASN A 206 11.47 17.94 16.62
C ASN A 206 12.95 17.62 16.32
N PHE A 207 13.82 18.61 16.56
CA PHE A 207 15.26 18.49 16.28
C PHE A 207 16.00 17.60 17.29
N GLU A 208 15.55 17.53 18.54
CA GLU A 208 16.14 16.66 19.56
C GLU A 208 15.99 15.20 19.16
N LYS A 209 14.79 14.83 18.69
CA LYS A 209 14.52 13.48 18.19
C LYS A 209 15.38 13.10 16.98
N ILE A 210 15.73 14.08 16.13
CA ILE A 210 16.62 13.86 15.00
C ILE A 210 18.05 13.58 15.47
N GLN A 211 18.52 14.28 16.50
CA GLN A 211 19.86 14.03 17.07
C GLN A 211 19.93 12.64 17.72
N GLU A 212 18.86 12.22 18.40
CA GLU A 212 18.73 10.90 19.02
C GLU A 212 18.73 9.77 17.99
N VAL A 213 17.89 9.89 16.94
CA VAL A 213 17.72 8.86 15.92
C VAL A 213 18.85 8.84 14.90
N GLY A 214 19.46 9.98 14.63
CA GLY A 214 20.51 10.18 13.62
C GLY A 214 19.95 10.60 12.25
N PHE A 215 20.57 11.64 11.67
CA PHE A 215 20.14 12.25 10.41
C PHE A 215 20.15 11.28 9.23
N PHE A 216 21.14 10.38 9.16
CA PHE A 216 21.21 9.38 8.10
C PHE A 216 20.04 8.40 8.15
N LYS A 217 19.66 7.94 9.34
CA LYS A 217 18.53 7.03 9.55
C LYS A 217 17.19 7.69 9.20
N LEU A 218 17.05 8.99 9.53
CA LEU A 218 15.87 9.77 9.13
C LEU A 218 15.73 9.83 7.59
N ILE A 219 16.80 10.20 6.87
CA ILE A 219 16.79 10.28 5.41
C ILE A 219 16.40 8.94 4.79
N THR A 220 17.08 7.87 5.19
CA THR A 220 16.88 6.54 4.61
C THR A 220 15.49 5.97 4.92
N THR A 221 14.95 6.26 6.11
CA THR A 221 13.57 5.88 6.45
C THR A 221 12.55 6.68 5.64
N ALA A 222 12.79 7.98 5.41
CA ALA A 222 11.94 8.80 4.56
C ALA A 222 11.96 8.35 3.08
N MET A 223 13.13 7.95 2.56
CA MET A 223 13.27 7.35 1.24
C MET A 223 12.48 6.04 1.13
N ASN A 224 12.65 5.14 2.09
CA ASN A 224 11.91 3.87 2.14
C ASN A 224 10.40 4.11 2.18
N GLN A 225 9.93 5.02 2.99
CA GLN A 225 8.52 5.33 3.10
C GLN A 225 7.95 5.92 1.80
N ALA A 226 8.66 6.83 1.16
CA ALA A 226 8.26 7.41 -0.13
C ALA A 226 8.17 6.38 -1.25
N PHE A 227 8.96 5.33 -1.16
CA PHE A 227 8.97 4.24 -2.11
C PHE A 227 7.82 3.24 -1.85
N PHE A 228 7.64 2.89 -0.58
CA PHE A 228 6.64 1.92 -0.15
C PHE A 228 5.20 2.42 -0.35
N THR A 229 4.94 3.71 -0.07
CA THR A 229 3.58 4.26 -0.02
C THR A 229 2.80 4.12 -1.33
N LEU A 230 3.47 4.18 -2.48
CA LEU A 230 2.84 4.10 -3.81
C LEU A 230 2.69 2.67 -4.34
N SER A 231 3.08 1.63 -3.59
CA SER A 231 3.00 0.22 -4.01
C SER A 231 3.62 -0.05 -5.40
N ILE A 232 4.74 0.63 -5.71
CA ILE A 232 5.47 0.54 -6.98
C ILE A 232 6.52 -0.58 -6.94
N GLY A 233 6.86 -1.13 -8.12
CA GLY A 233 7.90 -2.17 -8.25
C GLY A 233 7.38 -3.58 -8.56
N MET A 234 6.06 -3.81 -8.40
CA MET A 234 5.43 -5.11 -8.67
C MET A 234 4.50 -5.10 -9.89
N GLY A 235 4.42 -4.01 -10.63
CA GLY A 235 3.54 -3.88 -11.78
C GLY A 235 2.06 -3.71 -11.45
N SER A 236 1.71 -3.47 -10.19
CA SER A 236 0.32 -3.18 -9.80
C SER A 236 -0.18 -1.90 -10.46
N MET A 237 0.68 -0.90 -10.57
CA MET A 237 0.35 0.35 -11.26
C MET A 237 0.40 0.21 -12.80
N MET A 238 1.19 -0.73 -13.32
CA MET A 238 1.25 -1.03 -14.75
C MET A 238 -0.10 -1.49 -15.30
N ILE A 239 -0.83 -2.34 -14.57
CA ILE A 239 -2.16 -2.80 -15.01
C ILE A 239 -3.14 -1.63 -15.14
N PHE A 240 -3.12 -0.68 -14.20
CA PHE A 240 -3.99 0.51 -14.27
C PHE A 240 -3.59 1.44 -15.40
N GLY A 241 -2.28 1.60 -15.64
CA GLY A 241 -1.76 2.30 -16.81
C GLY A 241 -2.31 1.74 -18.12
N SER A 242 -2.51 0.42 -18.21
CA SER A 242 -3.05 -0.23 -19.40
C SER A 242 -4.56 -0.02 -19.62
N TYR A 243 -5.27 0.54 -18.66
CA TYR A 243 -6.70 0.87 -18.74
C TYR A 243 -6.99 2.34 -19.00
N ILE A 244 -5.96 3.20 -19.03
CA ILE A 244 -6.11 4.64 -19.27
C ILE A 244 -5.90 5.00 -20.74
N ASP A 245 -6.64 6.01 -21.19
CA ASP A 245 -6.46 6.61 -22.51
C ASP A 245 -5.26 7.56 -22.61
N LYS A 246 -5.05 8.15 -23.78
CA LYS A 246 -3.95 9.09 -24.05
C LYS A 246 -4.32 10.57 -23.93
N SER A 247 -5.46 10.89 -23.32
CA SER A 247 -5.95 12.27 -23.19
C SER A 247 -5.10 13.11 -22.23
N ARG A 248 -4.46 12.48 -21.23
CA ARG A 248 -3.67 13.15 -20.20
C ARG A 248 -2.24 12.63 -20.15
N THR A 249 -1.31 13.51 -19.70
CA THR A 249 0.08 13.11 -19.44
C THR A 249 0.16 12.22 -18.20
N LEU A 250 1.01 11.21 -18.22
CA LEU A 250 1.15 10.29 -17.10
C LEU A 250 1.83 10.92 -15.88
N LEU A 251 2.71 11.91 -16.08
CA LEU A 251 3.27 12.68 -14.96
C LEU A 251 2.17 13.39 -14.17
N GLY A 252 1.20 14.01 -14.85
CA GLY A 252 0.08 14.68 -14.17
C GLY A 252 -0.79 13.71 -13.38
N GLU A 253 -1.07 12.53 -13.93
CA GLU A 253 -1.84 11.51 -13.22
C GLU A 253 -1.06 10.94 -12.02
N SER A 254 0.25 10.71 -12.16
CA SER A 254 1.12 10.26 -11.06
C SER A 254 1.16 11.27 -9.92
N ILE A 255 1.23 12.56 -10.22
CA ILE A 255 1.18 13.63 -9.21
C ILE A 255 -0.17 13.62 -8.48
N ASN A 256 -1.29 13.52 -9.19
CA ASN A 256 -2.62 13.49 -8.56
C ASN A 256 -2.78 12.29 -7.61
N ILE A 257 -2.28 11.13 -8.00
CA ILE A 257 -2.33 9.91 -7.17
C ILE A 257 -1.44 10.08 -5.94
N ALA A 258 -0.21 10.55 -6.11
CA ALA A 258 0.73 10.79 -5.01
C ALA A 258 0.20 11.84 -4.01
N LEU A 259 -0.44 12.90 -4.49
CA LEU A 259 -1.07 13.91 -3.63
C LEU A 259 -2.23 13.33 -2.82
N LEU A 260 -3.08 12.49 -3.43
CA LEU A 260 -4.20 11.86 -2.73
C LEU A 260 -3.71 10.84 -1.71
N ASP A 261 -2.70 10.04 -2.03
CA ASP A 261 -2.03 9.10 -1.13
C ASP A 261 -1.44 9.81 0.09
N THR A 262 -0.65 10.87 -0.16
CA THR A 262 -0.05 11.68 0.90
C THR A 262 -1.10 12.38 1.78
N PHE A 263 -2.17 12.89 1.18
CA PHE A 263 -3.28 13.50 1.90
C PHE A 263 -3.85 12.52 2.92
N VAL A 264 -4.15 11.30 2.50
CA VAL A 264 -4.68 10.27 3.40
C VAL A 264 -3.67 9.90 4.49
N ALA A 265 -2.38 9.75 4.15
CA ALA A 265 -1.33 9.43 5.10
C ALA A 265 -1.19 10.51 6.20
N ILE A 266 -1.19 11.80 5.82
CA ILE A 266 -1.11 12.91 6.78
C ILE A 266 -2.36 13.00 7.64
N ILE A 267 -3.55 12.89 7.04
CA ILE A 267 -4.82 12.98 7.81
C ILE A 267 -4.97 11.80 8.76
N ALA A 268 -4.47 10.60 8.41
CA ALA A 268 -4.48 9.45 9.31
C ALA A 268 -3.69 9.74 10.62
N GLY A 269 -2.55 10.41 10.53
CA GLY A 269 -1.81 10.84 11.71
C GLY A 269 -2.58 11.87 12.56
N LEU A 270 -3.38 12.73 11.92
CA LEU A 270 -4.27 13.67 12.63
C LEU A 270 -5.47 12.99 13.32
N ILE A 271 -5.74 11.73 13.05
CA ILE A 271 -6.68 10.93 13.83
C ILE A 271 -5.96 10.30 15.03
N ILE A 272 -4.80 9.70 14.77
CA ILE A 272 -4.09 8.86 15.74
C ILE A 272 -3.51 9.69 16.88
N PHE A 273 -2.63 10.66 16.57
CA PHE A 273 -1.91 11.40 17.61
C PHE A 273 -2.81 12.27 18.47
N PRO A 274 -3.72 13.08 17.94
CA PRO A 274 -4.66 13.83 18.78
C PRO A 274 -5.49 12.93 19.69
N SER A 275 -5.92 11.76 19.19
CA SER A 275 -6.66 10.80 20.01
C SER A 275 -5.82 10.20 21.14
N CYS A 276 -4.57 9.81 20.85
CA CYS A 276 -3.65 9.29 21.85
C CYS A 276 -3.37 10.32 22.96
N PHE A 277 -3.07 11.58 22.56
CA PHE A 277 -2.77 12.66 23.52
C PHE A 277 -3.99 13.04 24.37
N ALA A 278 -5.19 13.09 23.78
CA ALA A 278 -6.42 13.40 24.50
C ALA A 278 -6.74 12.40 25.64
N PHE A 279 -6.30 11.15 25.50
CA PHE A 279 -6.57 10.10 26.48
C PHE A 279 -5.32 9.63 27.22
N ASN A 280 -4.19 10.36 27.10
CA ASN A 280 -2.91 10.03 27.76
C ASN A 280 -2.45 8.58 27.47
N VAL A 281 -2.64 8.12 26.25
CA VAL A 281 -2.19 6.81 25.78
C VAL A 281 -0.97 7.02 24.87
N GLU A 282 0.15 6.39 25.23
CA GLU A 282 1.34 6.46 24.38
C GLU A 282 1.09 5.73 23.06
N PRO A 283 1.44 6.36 21.90
CA PRO A 283 1.33 5.71 20.60
C PRO A 283 2.37 4.58 20.50
N ASP A 284 1.91 3.35 20.52
CA ASP A 284 2.74 2.15 20.36
C ASP A 284 3.17 1.98 18.89
N SER A 285 3.92 0.93 18.60
CA SER A 285 4.45 0.61 17.27
C SER A 285 3.71 -0.56 16.61
N GLY A 286 3.76 -0.58 15.29
CA GLY A 286 3.26 -1.70 14.53
C GLY A 286 1.77 -2.00 14.72
N PRO A 287 1.36 -3.28 14.70
CA PRO A 287 -0.02 -3.69 14.87
C PRO A 287 -0.65 -3.22 16.19
N SER A 288 0.13 -3.14 17.26
CA SER A 288 -0.34 -2.73 18.58
C SER A 288 -0.97 -1.33 18.55
N LEU A 289 -0.45 -0.40 17.76
CA LEU A 289 -1.03 0.94 17.62
C LEU A 289 -2.50 0.89 17.18
N ILE A 290 -2.80 0.07 16.19
CA ILE A 290 -4.14 -0.01 15.59
C ILE A 290 -5.07 -0.93 16.39
N PHE A 291 -4.56 -2.06 16.89
CA PHE A 291 -5.42 -3.11 17.46
C PHE A 291 -5.45 -3.13 19.00
N ILE A 292 -4.58 -2.36 19.65
CA ILE A 292 -4.56 -2.23 21.11
C ILE A 292 -4.72 -0.77 21.53
N THR A 293 -3.83 0.12 21.08
CA THR A 293 -3.78 1.53 21.50
C THR A 293 -5.06 2.27 21.13
N LEU A 294 -5.43 2.30 19.84
CA LEU A 294 -6.63 3.00 19.39
C LEU A 294 -7.94 2.41 19.92
N PRO A 295 -8.15 1.09 20.01
CA PRO A 295 -9.31 0.55 20.71
C PRO A 295 -9.41 1.01 22.17
N ASN A 296 -8.30 1.11 22.94
CA ASN A 296 -8.29 1.68 24.27
C ASN A 296 -8.74 3.14 24.29
N VAL A 297 -8.29 3.95 23.33
CA VAL A 297 -8.76 5.33 23.17
C VAL A 297 -10.27 5.34 22.92
N PHE A 298 -10.78 4.53 22.00
CA PHE A 298 -12.22 4.49 21.70
C PHE A 298 -13.05 3.97 22.87
N THR A 299 -12.58 2.98 23.66
CA THR A 299 -13.31 2.50 24.84
C THR A 299 -13.42 3.57 25.93
N SER A 300 -12.45 4.46 26.04
CA SER A 300 -12.44 5.57 26.99
C SER A 300 -13.27 6.80 26.51
N MET A 301 -13.62 6.83 25.23
CA MET A 301 -14.28 7.97 24.59
C MET A 301 -15.80 7.88 24.70
N LYS A 302 -16.48 9.02 24.93
CA LYS A 302 -17.95 9.08 24.84
C LYS A 302 -18.41 8.75 23.40
N GLY A 303 -19.27 7.73 23.26
CA GLY A 303 -19.68 7.24 21.94
C GLY A 303 -18.62 6.41 21.22
N GLY A 304 -17.65 5.88 21.93
CA GLY A 304 -16.51 5.13 21.37
C GLY A 304 -16.90 3.95 20.51
N ARG A 305 -18.06 3.29 20.76
CA ARG A 305 -18.62 2.28 19.86
C ARG A 305 -18.81 2.81 18.44
N ILE A 306 -19.33 4.03 18.29
CA ILE A 306 -19.58 4.65 16.98
C ILE A 306 -18.25 5.04 16.34
N TRP A 307 -17.41 5.77 17.09
CA TRP A 307 -16.12 6.25 16.57
C TRP A 307 -15.18 5.10 16.21
N GLY A 308 -15.09 4.08 17.05
CA GLY A 308 -14.32 2.87 16.74
C GLY A 308 -14.87 2.12 15.52
N SER A 309 -16.20 2.00 15.40
CA SER A 309 -16.81 1.40 14.20
C SER A 309 -16.47 2.19 12.93
N LEU A 310 -16.58 3.53 12.97
CA LEU A 310 -16.26 4.38 11.81
C LEU A 310 -14.76 4.32 11.46
N PHE A 311 -13.88 4.28 12.46
CA PHE A 311 -12.44 4.14 12.25
C PHE A 311 -12.10 2.80 11.60
N PHE A 312 -12.60 1.68 12.14
CA PHE A 312 -12.32 0.36 11.55
C PHE A 312 -13.04 0.13 10.23
N LEU A 313 -14.15 0.81 9.95
CA LEU A 313 -14.76 0.85 8.62
C LEU A 313 -13.84 1.58 7.62
N PHE A 314 -13.30 2.74 8.00
CA PHE A 314 -12.30 3.45 7.22
C PHE A 314 -11.07 2.57 6.93
N MET A 315 -10.51 1.91 7.96
CA MET A 315 -9.39 0.98 7.83
C MET A 315 -9.70 -0.19 6.90
N THR A 316 -10.92 -0.76 7.04
CA THR A 316 -11.39 -1.85 6.17
C THR A 316 -11.46 -1.40 4.71
N PHE A 317 -11.96 -0.20 4.43
CA PHE A 317 -12.02 0.32 3.07
C PHE A 317 -10.63 0.58 2.49
N ALA A 318 -9.70 1.10 3.28
CA ALA A 318 -8.31 1.30 2.87
C ALA A 318 -7.65 -0.05 2.52
N ALA A 319 -7.75 -1.05 3.38
CA ALA A 319 -7.19 -2.38 3.12
C ALA A 319 -7.88 -3.05 1.92
N PHE A 320 -9.19 -2.97 1.84
CA PHE A 320 -9.96 -3.67 0.82
C PHE A 320 -9.81 -3.07 -0.59
N SER A 321 -9.61 -1.75 -0.71
CA SER A 321 -9.31 -1.12 -2.00
C SER A 321 -8.00 -1.62 -2.60
N THR A 322 -6.96 -1.77 -1.77
CA THR A 322 -5.67 -2.37 -2.18
C THR A 322 -5.83 -3.85 -2.55
N VAL A 323 -6.56 -4.63 -1.75
CA VAL A 323 -6.83 -6.06 -2.05
C VAL A 323 -7.53 -6.22 -3.41
N ILE A 324 -8.59 -5.45 -3.68
CA ILE A 324 -9.30 -5.49 -4.97
C ILE A 324 -8.37 -5.13 -6.13
N ALA A 325 -7.53 -4.11 -5.96
CA ALA A 325 -6.58 -3.67 -6.97
C ALA A 325 -5.54 -4.75 -7.30
N LEU A 326 -4.99 -5.40 -6.28
CA LEU A 326 -4.03 -6.50 -6.45
C LEU A 326 -4.70 -7.76 -7.03
N PHE A 327 -5.92 -8.09 -6.60
CA PHE A 327 -6.69 -9.20 -7.18
C PHE A 327 -6.96 -8.96 -8.66
N GLU A 328 -7.32 -7.73 -9.07
CA GLU A 328 -7.48 -7.40 -10.48
C GLU A 328 -6.19 -7.61 -11.27
N ASN A 329 -5.05 -7.22 -10.70
CA ASN A 329 -3.75 -7.42 -11.35
C ASN A 329 -3.45 -8.92 -11.56
N ILE A 330 -3.53 -9.76 -10.52
CA ILE A 330 -3.24 -11.20 -10.67
C ILE A 330 -4.26 -11.91 -11.57
N LEU A 331 -5.55 -11.52 -11.50
CA LEU A 331 -6.58 -12.08 -12.37
C LEU A 331 -6.30 -11.78 -13.84
N THR A 332 -5.99 -10.52 -14.17
CA THR A 332 -5.72 -10.14 -15.55
C THR A 332 -4.42 -10.79 -16.05
N CYS A 333 -3.41 -10.91 -15.19
CA CYS A 333 -2.20 -11.68 -15.50
C CYS A 333 -2.51 -13.15 -15.80
N CYS A 334 -3.34 -13.81 -15.00
CA CYS A 334 -3.76 -15.20 -15.22
C CYS A 334 -4.55 -15.36 -16.53
N VAL A 335 -5.52 -14.47 -16.79
CA VAL A 335 -6.32 -14.50 -18.02
C VAL A 335 -5.44 -14.36 -19.25
N GLU A 336 -4.51 -13.39 -19.26
CA GLU A 336 -3.63 -13.14 -20.41
C GLU A 336 -2.54 -14.20 -20.59
N LYS A 337 -1.96 -14.70 -19.49
CA LYS A 337 -0.85 -15.67 -19.54
C LYS A 337 -1.31 -17.07 -19.92
N PHE A 338 -2.44 -17.52 -19.34
CA PHE A 338 -2.95 -18.88 -19.53
C PHE A 338 -4.12 -18.98 -20.50
N ASN A 339 -4.55 -17.83 -21.07
CA ASN A 339 -5.69 -17.75 -21.99
C ASN A 339 -6.98 -18.40 -21.45
N ILE A 340 -7.25 -18.21 -20.15
CA ILE A 340 -8.42 -18.74 -19.46
C ILE A 340 -9.48 -17.66 -19.26
N THR A 341 -10.74 -18.10 -19.03
CA THR A 341 -11.84 -17.15 -18.74
C THR A 341 -11.67 -16.51 -17.37
N ARG A 342 -12.16 -15.26 -17.21
CA ARG A 342 -12.13 -14.54 -15.94
C ARG A 342 -12.74 -15.34 -14.78
N LYS A 343 -13.88 -16.03 -15.00
CA LYS A 343 -14.52 -16.87 -13.98
C LYS A 343 -13.60 -18.01 -13.51
N LYS A 344 -12.91 -18.67 -14.44
CA LYS A 344 -11.95 -19.73 -14.12
C LYS A 344 -10.75 -19.17 -13.35
N ALA A 345 -10.24 -18.01 -13.77
CA ALA A 345 -9.14 -17.33 -13.08
C ALA A 345 -9.53 -16.95 -11.63
N VAL A 346 -10.77 -16.45 -11.42
CA VAL A 346 -11.28 -16.14 -10.07
C VAL A 346 -11.28 -17.39 -9.18
N LEU A 347 -11.87 -18.50 -9.64
CA LEU A 347 -11.92 -19.73 -8.83
C LEU A 347 -10.54 -20.26 -8.47
N ILE A 348 -9.62 -20.28 -9.44
CA ILE A 348 -8.24 -20.71 -9.22
C ILE A 348 -7.56 -19.82 -8.19
N ASN A 349 -7.68 -18.51 -8.32
CA ASN A 349 -7.00 -17.55 -7.43
C ASN A 349 -7.61 -17.50 -6.04
N ILE A 350 -8.92 -17.72 -5.86
CA ILE A 350 -9.52 -17.90 -4.52
C ILE A 350 -8.80 -19.05 -3.79
N ILE A 351 -8.64 -20.20 -4.44
CA ILE A 351 -7.98 -21.36 -3.83
C ILE A 351 -6.51 -21.05 -3.54
N ILE A 352 -5.78 -20.53 -4.53
CA ILE A 352 -4.34 -20.23 -4.39
C ILE A 352 -4.10 -19.24 -3.25
N ILE A 353 -4.79 -18.10 -3.24
CA ILE A 353 -4.59 -17.08 -2.20
C ILE A 353 -5.03 -17.61 -0.83
N SER A 354 -6.15 -18.32 -0.74
CA SER A 354 -6.59 -18.93 0.53
C SER A 354 -5.54 -19.85 1.12
N VAL A 355 -4.91 -20.71 0.31
CA VAL A 355 -3.86 -21.64 0.76
C VAL A 355 -2.56 -20.90 1.08
N LEU A 356 -2.13 -19.98 0.21
CA LEU A 356 -0.88 -19.24 0.39
C LEU A 356 -0.91 -18.30 1.60
N SER A 357 -2.08 -17.82 2.03
CA SER A 357 -2.21 -16.95 3.22
C SER A 357 -2.22 -17.74 4.54
N LEU A 358 -2.39 -19.07 4.53
CA LEU A 358 -2.38 -19.88 5.76
C LEU A 358 -1.06 -19.82 6.55
N PRO A 359 0.13 -19.84 5.95
CA PRO A 359 1.38 -19.67 6.70
C PRO A 359 1.42 -18.39 7.52
N CYS A 360 0.98 -17.26 6.97
CA CYS A 360 0.86 -15.99 7.69
C CYS A 360 -0.08 -16.11 8.89
N VAL A 361 -1.29 -16.68 8.69
CA VAL A 361 -2.26 -16.94 9.78
C VAL A 361 -1.66 -17.82 10.86
N PHE A 362 -1.02 -18.91 10.48
CA PHE A 362 -0.45 -19.88 11.42
C PHE A 362 0.82 -19.40 12.12
N GLY A 363 1.52 -18.42 11.55
CA GLY A 363 2.70 -17.79 12.15
C GLY A 363 2.46 -17.14 13.50
N PHE A 364 1.20 -16.82 13.84
CA PHE A 364 0.83 -16.25 15.14
C PHE A 364 0.37 -17.30 16.18
N ASN A 365 0.22 -18.55 15.77
CA ASN A 365 -0.31 -19.60 16.63
C ASN A 365 0.40 -20.96 16.42
N ILE A 366 -0.03 -21.77 15.45
CA ILE A 366 0.50 -23.13 15.21
C ILE A 366 2.00 -23.10 14.84
N LEU A 367 2.44 -22.12 14.08
CA LEU A 367 3.81 -21.94 13.60
C LEU A 367 4.55 -20.79 14.31
N SER A 368 4.07 -20.36 15.50
CA SER A 368 4.64 -19.23 16.24
C SER A 368 6.10 -19.44 16.68
N SER A 369 6.59 -20.69 16.68
CA SER A 369 8.00 -20.99 16.96
C SER A 369 8.94 -20.75 15.74
N LEU A 370 8.40 -20.45 14.57
CA LEU A 370 9.20 -20.14 13.38
C LEU A 370 9.52 -18.66 13.34
N HIS A 371 10.80 -18.34 13.41
CA HIS A 371 11.33 -16.97 13.36
C HIS A 371 12.23 -16.81 12.12
N PRO A 372 11.66 -16.59 10.91
CA PRO A 372 12.43 -16.66 9.66
C PRO A 372 13.52 -15.60 9.51
N LEU A 373 13.40 -14.44 10.19
CA LEU A 373 14.40 -13.38 10.19
C LEU A 373 15.24 -13.36 11.50
N GLY A 374 15.03 -14.35 12.38
CA GLY A 374 15.63 -14.37 13.72
C GLY A 374 14.84 -13.53 14.75
N GLY A 375 15.31 -13.50 15.99
CA GLY A 375 14.64 -12.79 17.10
C GLY A 375 13.21 -13.25 17.34
N GLU A 376 12.29 -12.31 17.47
CA GLU A 376 10.84 -12.56 17.63
C GLU A 376 10.06 -12.37 16.32
N SER A 377 10.75 -12.43 15.16
CA SER A 377 10.10 -12.21 13.86
C SER A 377 9.04 -13.27 13.56
N THR A 378 7.93 -12.83 13.00
CA THR A 378 6.84 -13.70 12.54
C THR A 378 6.97 -14.04 11.06
N ILE A 379 6.14 -14.96 10.58
CA ILE A 379 6.03 -15.24 9.13
C ILE A 379 5.55 -13.99 8.38
N LEU A 380 4.66 -13.18 8.97
CA LEU A 380 4.22 -11.90 8.41
C LEU A 380 5.40 -10.96 8.19
N ASP A 381 6.29 -10.82 9.19
CA ASP A 381 7.47 -9.96 9.08
C ASP A 381 8.40 -10.41 7.94
N PHE A 382 8.53 -11.70 7.74
CA PHE A 382 9.31 -12.27 6.64
C PHE A 382 8.67 -11.99 5.27
N GLU A 383 7.36 -12.17 5.14
CA GLU A 383 6.62 -11.88 3.91
C GLU A 383 6.68 -10.37 3.56
N ASP A 384 6.51 -9.50 4.57
CA ASP A 384 6.67 -8.05 4.40
C ASP A 384 8.12 -7.67 4.04
N PHE A 385 9.13 -8.28 4.67
CA PHE A 385 10.53 -8.07 4.32
C PHE A 385 10.80 -8.41 2.84
N LEU A 386 10.33 -9.56 2.36
CA LEU A 386 10.49 -9.96 0.96
C LEU A 386 9.90 -8.94 0.00
N VAL A 387 8.71 -8.43 0.31
CA VAL A 387 8.03 -7.43 -0.53
C VAL A 387 8.72 -6.07 -0.40
N SER A 388 8.78 -5.53 0.80
CA SER A 388 9.15 -4.13 1.04
C SER A 388 10.64 -3.86 0.80
N ASN A 389 11.51 -4.80 1.18
CA ASN A 389 12.96 -4.58 1.13
C ASN A 389 13.63 -5.21 -0.10
N LEU A 390 13.02 -6.20 -0.74
CA LEU A 390 13.62 -6.86 -1.90
C LEU A 390 12.83 -6.61 -3.19
N ILE A 391 11.54 -7.00 -3.22
CA ILE A 391 10.76 -7.06 -4.47
C ILE A 391 10.46 -5.66 -5.01
N LEU A 392 9.99 -4.74 -4.16
CA LEU A 392 9.66 -3.38 -4.59
C LEU A 392 10.90 -2.63 -5.12
N PRO A 393 12.05 -2.55 -4.41
CA PRO A 393 13.21 -1.85 -4.92
C PRO A 393 13.84 -2.52 -6.15
N ALA A 394 13.97 -3.85 -6.13
CA ALA A 394 14.55 -4.59 -7.26
C ALA A 394 13.67 -4.51 -8.51
N GLY A 395 12.36 -4.65 -8.36
CA GLY A 395 11.41 -4.53 -9.46
C GLY A 395 11.42 -3.16 -10.09
N SER A 396 11.44 -2.11 -9.27
CA SER A 396 11.52 -0.73 -9.75
C SER A 396 12.82 -0.42 -10.48
N LEU A 397 13.95 -0.99 -10.02
CA LEU A 397 15.22 -0.92 -10.77
C LEU A 397 15.08 -1.54 -12.17
N VAL A 398 14.43 -2.69 -12.27
CA VAL A 398 14.22 -3.33 -13.58
C VAL A 398 13.32 -2.48 -14.48
N TYR A 399 12.24 -1.89 -13.96
CA TYR A 399 11.39 -0.96 -14.72
C TYR A 399 12.17 0.25 -15.20
N LEU A 400 12.98 0.83 -14.33
CA LEU A 400 13.84 1.95 -14.67
C LEU A 400 14.83 1.58 -15.78
N PHE A 401 15.59 0.49 -15.61
CA PHE A 401 16.55 0.02 -16.61
C PHE A 401 15.91 -0.34 -17.94
N PHE A 402 14.72 -0.92 -17.93
CA PHE A 402 13.95 -1.19 -19.13
C PHE A 402 13.65 0.09 -19.91
N CYS A 403 13.26 1.16 -19.23
CA CYS A 403 12.94 2.43 -19.85
C CYS A 403 14.15 3.27 -20.27
N ILE A 404 15.34 3.09 -19.68
CA ILE A 404 16.51 3.91 -19.99
C ILE A 404 17.57 3.21 -20.85
N SER A 405 17.58 1.86 -20.88
CA SER A 405 18.56 1.07 -21.62
C SER A 405 18.32 1.10 -23.11
N LYS A 406 19.41 1.11 -23.90
CA LYS A 406 19.36 0.89 -25.34
C LYS A 406 18.90 -0.52 -25.73
N ARG A 407 19.05 -1.50 -24.83
CA ARG A 407 18.58 -2.89 -24.98
C ARG A 407 17.20 -3.12 -24.33
N GLY A 408 16.55 -2.08 -23.85
CA GLY A 408 15.18 -2.10 -23.34
C GLY A 408 14.26 -1.30 -24.27
N TRP A 409 13.14 -0.83 -23.71
CA TRP A 409 12.18 0.02 -24.45
C TRP A 409 12.79 1.37 -24.86
N GLY A 410 13.68 1.90 -24.04
CA GLY A 410 14.46 3.11 -24.32
C GLY A 410 13.80 4.40 -23.83
N PHE A 411 14.66 5.39 -23.45
CA PHE A 411 14.21 6.62 -22.81
C PHE A 411 13.32 7.50 -23.73
N ASP A 412 13.60 7.53 -25.02
CA ASP A 412 12.84 8.38 -25.96
C ASP A 412 11.41 7.84 -26.16
N ASN A 413 11.21 6.51 -26.17
CA ASN A 413 9.89 5.89 -26.22
C ASN A 413 9.13 6.14 -24.92
N TYR A 414 9.77 5.95 -23.76
CA TYR A 414 9.21 6.29 -22.45
C TYR A 414 8.76 7.76 -22.40
N LEU A 415 9.65 8.69 -22.78
CA LEU A 415 9.36 10.12 -22.73
C LEU A 415 8.21 10.51 -23.65
N LYS A 416 8.16 9.93 -24.86
CA LYS A 416 7.07 10.15 -25.81
C LYS A 416 5.74 9.70 -25.23
N GLU A 417 5.69 8.49 -24.64
CA GLU A 417 4.48 7.95 -24.05
C GLU A 417 4.05 8.76 -22.82
N ALA A 418 4.94 9.01 -21.87
CA ALA A 418 4.65 9.75 -20.64
C ALA A 418 4.11 11.17 -20.92
N ASN A 419 4.61 11.83 -21.96
CA ASN A 419 4.26 13.19 -22.35
C ASN A 419 3.07 13.28 -23.33
N THR A 420 2.48 12.14 -23.72
CA THR A 420 1.29 12.14 -24.58
C THR A 420 0.07 12.59 -23.78
N GLY A 421 -0.69 13.53 -24.35
CA GLY A 421 -1.89 14.13 -23.74
C GLY A 421 -1.65 15.51 -23.14
N VAL A 422 -2.69 16.02 -22.46
CA VAL A 422 -2.70 17.37 -21.85
C VAL A 422 -2.26 17.27 -20.38
N GLY A 423 -1.27 18.08 -20.00
CA GLY A 423 -0.77 18.15 -18.61
C GLY A 423 0.72 18.46 -18.52
N PRO A 424 1.31 18.40 -17.32
CA PRO A 424 2.74 18.62 -17.12
C PRO A 424 3.56 17.56 -17.86
N LYS A 425 4.66 18.01 -18.49
CA LYS A 425 5.53 17.16 -19.30
C LYS A 425 6.89 16.95 -18.65
N ILE A 426 7.44 15.78 -18.82
CA ILE A 426 8.80 15.44 -18.40
C ILE A 426 9.78 16.07 -19.40
N PRO A 427 10.72 16.94 -18.96
CA PRO A 427 11.68 17.55 -19.86
C PRO A 427 12.82 16.57 -20.23
N ARG A 428 13.38 16.72 -21.45
CA ARG A 428 14.45 15.83 -21.93
C ARG A 428 15.74 15.92 -21.13
N TRP A 429 16.04 17.06 -20.53
CA TRP A 429 17.26 17.27 -19.74
C TRP A 429 17.33 16.40 -18.48
N ILE A 430 16.20 15.83 -18.02
CA ILE A 430 16.16 14.95 -16.84
C ILE A 430 16.75 13.54 -17.09
N LYS A 431 17.08 13.20 -18.34
CA LYS A 431 17.63 11.89 -18.72
C LYS A 431 18.86 11.45 -17.90
N PRO A 432 19.85 12.33 -17.60
CA PRO A 432 20.99 11.95 -16.74
C PRO A 432 20.56 11.56 -15.33
N TYR A 433 19.55 12.22 -14.77
CA TYR A 433 18.96 11.87 -13.48
C TYR A 433 18.42 10.43 -13.46
N TYR A 434 17.57 10.07 -14.44
CA TYR A 434 17.05 8.70 -14.57
C TYR A 434 18.15 7.67 -14.80
N LYS A 435 19.22 8.05 -15.53
CA LYS A 435 20.28 7.12 -15.92
C LYS A 435 21.30 6.85 -14.82
N TYR A 436 21.61 7.85 -13.98
CA TYR A 436 22.72 7.78 -13.02
C TYR A 436 22.27 7.92 -11.58
N VAL A 437 21.41 8.90 -11.28
CA VAL A 437 21.04 9.23 -9.89
C VAL A 437 20.02 8.26 -9.34
N MET A 438 18.90 8.07 -10.04
CA MET A 438 17.84 7.16 -9.58
C MET A 438 18.32 5.72 -9.33
N PRO A 439 19.11 5.08 -10.22
CA PRO A 439 19.57 3.72 -9.94
C PRO A 439 20.42 3.62 -8.68
N ILE A 440 21.26 4.63 -8.41
CA ILE A 440 22.10 4.68 -7.21
C ILE A 440 21.23 4.75 -5.95
N ILE A 441 20.24 5.65 -5.94
CA ILE A 441 19.33 5.79 -4.80
C ILE A 441 18.58 4.47 -4.56
N MET A 442 18.06 3.84 -5.61
CA MET A 442 17.31 2.58 -5.50
C MET A 442 18.20 1.41 -5.05
N LEU A 443 19.48 1.38 -5.48
CA LEU A 443 20.46 0.41 -4.99
C LEU A 443 20.77 0.62 -3.50
N ILE A 444 20.90 1.86 -3.06
CA ILE A 444 21.10 2.18 -1.64
C ILE A 444 19.89 1.66 -0.83
N LEU A 445 18.67 1.88 -1.29
CA LEU A 445 17.45 1.38 -0.63
C LEU A 445 17.45 -0.15 -0.52
N LEU A 446 17.77 -0.83 -1.63
CA LEU A 446 17.82 -2.30 -1.66
C LEU A 446 18.86 -2.86 -0.69
N VAL A 447 20.09 -2.32 -0.74
CA VAL A 447 21.19 -2.77 0.14
C VAL A 447 20.87 -2.47 1.60
N GLN A 448 20.35 -1.29 1.90
CA GLN A 448 20.00 -0.90 3.27
C GLN A 448 18.85 -1.75 3.85
N GLY A 449 17.85 -2.10 3.02
CA GLY A 449 16.77 -3.01 3.44
C GLY A 449 17.32 -4.35 3.91
N ILE A 450 18.34 -4.87 3.23
CA ILE A 450 19.01 -6.12 3.61
C ILE A 450 19.88 -5.93 4.86
N VAL A 451 20.71 -4.89 4.88
CA VAL A 451 21.63 -4.61 5.99
C VAL A 451 20.89 -4.41 7.31
N ASN A 452 19.84 -3.58 7.32
CA ASN A 452 19.05 -3.30 8.54
C ASN A 452 18.33 -4.52 9.13
N THR A 453 18.17 -5.59 8.33
CA THR A 453 17.46 -6.80 8.79
C THR A 453 18.41 -7.86 9.31
N PHE A 454 19.65 -7.93 8.78
CA PHE A 454 20.58 -9.03 9.10
C PHE A 454 21.88 -8.60 9.82
N ILE A 455 22.12 -7.29 9.91
CA ILE A 455 23.27 -6.69 10.59
C ILE A 455 22.82 -5.65 11.61
#